data_049d5cb66a79abd8100987529ef52ce8
#
_entry.id   049d5cb66a79abd8100987529ef52ce8
#
_cell.length_a   1.000
_cell.length_b   1.000
_cell.length_c   1.000
_cell.angle_alpha   90.00
_cell.angle_beta   90.00
_cell.angle_gamma   90.00
#
_symmetry.space_group_name_H-M   'P 1'
#
loop_
_entity.id
_entity.type
_entity.pdbx_description
1 polymer ?
#
loop_
_entity_poly.entity_id
_entity_poly.type
_entity_poly.pdbx_seq_one_letter_code
_entity_poly.pdbx_strand_id
1 'polypeptide(L)' 'MNKKEKRQFEKQLRNDVVRYLVSSDIDLNNKKEINKKLKDFPNKYYTEVKYELFIDDTNTINIKYKEEK' A
#
# COMPACT_ATOMS: atom_id res chain seq x y z
N MET A 1 -8.71 13.57 -6.90
CA MET A 1 -9.64 12.42 -6.96
C MET A 1 -10.92 12.72 -6.19
N ASN A 2 -12.08 12.40 -6.74
CA ASN A 2 -13.33 12.44 -5.99
C ASN A 2 -13.47 11.18 -5.11
N LYS A 3 -14.50 11.12 -4.27
CA LYS A 3 -14.67 10.01 -3.33
C LYS A 3 -14.82 8.66 -4.01
N LYS A 4 -15.52 8.61 -5.14
CA LYS A 4 -15.74 7.38 -5.90
C LYS A 4 -14.44 6.86 -6.50
N GLU A 5 -13.67 7.74 -7.12
CA GLU A 5 -12.36 7.40 -7.69
C GLU A 5 -11.39 6.95 -6.61
N LYS A 6 -11.41 7.62 -5.47
CA LYS A 6 -10.56 7.29 -4.32
C LYS A 6 -10.87 5.87 -3.81
N ARG A 7 -12.15 5.51 -3.68
CA ARG A 7 -12.53 4.17 -3.25
C ARG A 7 -12.07 3.10 -4.24
N GLN A 8 -12.23 3.36 -5.53
CA GLN A 8 -11.80 2.43 -6.57
C GLN A 8 -10.28 2.28 -6.56
N PHE A 9 -9.58 3.40 -6.42
CA PHE A 9 -8.12 3.39 -6.33
C PHE A 9 -7.63 2.58 -5.14
N GLU A 10 -8.20 2.81 -3.96
CA GLU A 10 -7.79 2.11 -2.75
C GLU A 10 -8.10 0.62 -2.81
N LYS A 11 -9.24 0.25 -3.36
CA LYS A 11 -9.62 -1.15 -3.55
C LYS A 11 -8.63 -1.87 -4.46
N GLN A 12 -8.34 -1.27 -5.60
CA GLN A 12 -7.39 -1.83 -6.55
C GLN A 12 -5.99 -1.91 -5.94
N LEU A 13 -5.58 -0.86 -5.26
CA LEU A 13 -4.28 -0.78 -4.62
C LEU A 13 -4.10 -1.87 -3.57
N ARG A 14 -5.10 -2.08 -2.72
CA ARG A 14 -5.03 -3.13 -1.70
C ARG A 14 -4.91 -4.52 -2.31
N ASN A 15 -5.65 -4.80 -3.37
CA ASN A 15 -5.55 -6.08 -4.08
C ASN A 15 -4.15 -6.28 -4.65
N ASP A 16 -3.59 -5.25 -5.27
CA ASP A 16 -2.27 -5.31 -5.86
C ASP A 16 -1.17 -5.45 -4.80
N VAL A 17 -1.34 -4.77 -3.67
CA VAL A 17 -0.40 -4.86 -2.54
C VAL A 17 -0.39 -6.28 -1.98
N VAL A 18 -1.55 -6.90 -1.79
CA VAL A 18 -1.62 -8.28 -1.31
C VAL A 18 -0.89 -9.23 -2.25
N ARG A 19 -1.12 -9.09 -3.56
CA ARG A 19 -0.41 -9.89 -4.56
C ARG A 19 1.09 -9.67 -4.51
N TYR A 20 1.51 -8.43 -4.36
CA TYR A 20 2.92 -8.07 -4.28
C TYR A 20 3.57 -8.72 -3.06
N LEU A 21 2.94 -8.66 -1.90
CA LEU A 21 3.46 -9.25 -0.67
C LEU A 21 3.55 -10.78 -0.78
N VAL A 22 2.53 -11.41 -1.32
CA VAL A 22 2.51 -12.87 -1.50
C VAL A 22 3.62 -13.30 -2.47
N SER A 23 3.79 -12.57 -3.57
CA SER A 23 4.81 -12.89 -4.58
C SER A 23 6.24 -12.58 -4.13
N SER A 24 6.40 -11.76 -3.10
CA SER A 24 7.72 -11.36 -2.58
C SER A 24 8.35 -12.41 -1.66
N ASP A 25 7.64 -13.47 -1.34
CA ASP A 25 8.13 -14.59 -0.51
C ASP A 25 8.68 -14.12 0.85
N ILE A 26 7.98 -13.18 1.46
CA ILE A 26 8.32 -12.66 2.78
C ILE A 26 7.46 -13.32 3.85
N ASP A 27 7.95 -13.27 5.10
CA ASP A 27 7.17 -13.76 6.24
C ASP A 27 6.02 -12.79 6.55
N LEU A 28 4.79 -13.21 6.26
CA LEU A 28 3.61 -12.39 6.48
C LEU A 28 3.26 -12.20 7.96
N ASN A 29 3.96 -12.89 8.86
CA ASN A 29 3.84 -12.66 10.29
C ASN A 29 4.85 -11.62 10.80
N ASN A 30 5.79 -11.22 9.95
CA ASN A 30 6.80 -10.24 10.31
C ASN A 30 6.40 -8.86 9.79
N LYS A 31 5.84 -8.04 10.69
CA LYS A 31 5.36 -6.69 10.33
C LYS A 31 6.48 -5.78 9.85
N LYS A 32 7.70 -5.94 10.35
CA LYS A 32 8.84 -5.14 9.91
C LYS A 32 9.15 -5.37 8.43
N GLU A 33 9.14 -6.63 8.01
CA GLU A 33 9.37 -6.98 6.61
C GLU A 33 8.23 -6.49 5.72
N ILE A 34 6.99 -6.65 6.19
CA ILE A 34 5.82 -6.15 5.46
C ILE A 34 5.92 -4.65 5.25
N ASN A 35 6.19 -3.90 6.33
CA ASN A 35 6.31 -2.44 6.24
C ASN A 35 7.45 -2.01 5.33
N LYS A 36 8.55 -2.73 5.35
CA LYS A 36 9.68 -2.46 4.46
C LYS A 36 9.27 -2.61 2.99
N LYS A 37 8.55 -3.66 2.66
CA LYS A 37 8.04 -3.87 1.30
C LYS A 37 6.98 -2.84 0.92
N LEU A 38 6.12 -2.47 1.86
CA LEU A 38 5.10 -1.46 1.63
C LEU A 38 5.71 -0.09 1.32
N LYS A 39 6.85 0.25 1.92
CA LYS A 39 7.55 1.51 1.61
C LYS A 39 8.07 1.54 0.17
N ASP A 40 8.44 0.40 -0.35
CA ASP A 40 8.98 0.30 -1.70
C ASP A 40 7.88 0.30 -2.77
N PHE A 41 6.69 -0.14 -2.44
CA PHE A 41 5.57 -0.27 -3.37
C PHE A 41 5.21 1.05 -4.06
N PRO A 42 5.04 2.19 -3.36
CA PRO A 42 4.69 3.45 -4.02
C PRO A 42 5.75 3.96 -4.98
N ASN A 43 7.00 3.57 -4.80
CA ASN A 43 8.08 3.97 -5.70
C ASN A 43 8.07 3.18 -7.02
N LYS A 44 7.40 2.03 -7.03
CA LYS A 44 7.33 1.15 -8.20
C LYS A 44 6.01 1.22 -8.93
N TYR A 45 4.93 1.45 -8.19
CA TYR A 45 3.56 1.31 -8.71
C TYR A 45 2.73 2.53 -8.36
N TYR A 46 1.84 2.92 -9.25
CA TYR A 46 0.91 4.04 -9.05
C TYR A 46 1.61 5.35 -8.72
N THR A 47 2.66 5.65 -9.49
CA THR A 47 3.54 6.80 -9.22
C THR A 47 2.89 8.16 -9.51
N GLU A 48 1.74 8.18 -10.18
CA GLU A 48 0.99 9.42 -10.42
C GLU A 48 0.36 9.97 -9.14
N VAL A 49 0.17 9.12 -8.14
CA VAL A 49 -0.43 9.50 -6.86
C VAL A 49 0.63 9.39 -5.77
N LYS A 50 0.79 10.46 -5.01
CA LYS A 50 1.72 10.46 -3.88
C LYS A 50 1.05 9.85 -2.66
N TYR A 51 1.56 8.73 -2.20
CA TYR A 51 0.99 8.01 -1.09
C TYR A 51 2.03 7.19 -0.34
N GLU A 52 1.69 6.78 0.88
CA GLU A 52 2.48 5.86 1.69
C GLU A 52 1.59 4.71 2.13
N LEU A 53 2.18 3.54 2.30
CA LEU A 53 1.50 2.36 2.78
C LEU A 53 2.12 1.89 4.08
N PHE A 54 1.28 1.43 5.00
CA PHE A 54 1.74 0.80 6.25
C PHE A 54 0.69 -0.18 6.75
N ILE A 55 1.14 -1.15 7.53
CA ILE A 55 0.27 -2.11 8.19
C ILE A 55 0.17 -1.74 9.67
N ASP A 56 -1.05 -1.72 10.20
CA ASP A 56 -1.31 -1.41 11.62
C ASP A 56 -1.35 -2.67 12.49
N ASP A 57 -1.67 -2.49 13.77
CA ASP A 57 -1.71 -3.59 14.74
C ASP A 57 -2.86 -4.57 14.48
N THR A 58 -3.84 -4.17 13.68
CA THR A 58 -4.96 -5.03 13.29
C THR A 58 -4.70 -5.78 11.98
N ASN A 59 -3.47 -5.71 11.46
CA ASN A 59 -3.07 -6.30 10.18
C ASN A 59 -3.83 -5.70 8.98
N THR A 60 -4.26 -4.45 9.12
CA THR A 60 -4.93 -3.72 8.04
C THR A 60 -3.93 -2.84 7.31
N ILE A 61 -3.94 -2.92 5.98
CA ILE A 61 -3.10 -2.06 5.15
C ILE A 61 -3.76 -0.69 5.05
N ASN A 62 -3.03 0.33 5.47
CA ASN A 62 -3.49 1.71 5.47
C ASN A 62 -2.79 2.49 4.36
N ILE A 63 -3.53 3.40 3.74
CA ILE A 63 -3.04 4.26 2.67
C ILE A 63 -3.06 5.69 3.18
N LYS A 64 -1.91 6.32 3.22
CA LYS A 64 -1.79 7.73 3.60
C LYS A 64 -1.35 8.53 2.39
N TYR A 65 -2.16 9.51 2.00
CA TYR A 65 -1.86 10.37 0.87
C TYR A 65 -0.92 11.48 1.30
N LYS A 66 0.09 11.76 0.47
CA LYS A 66 0.98 12.90 0.66
C LYS A 66 0.41 14.08 -0.11
N GLU A 67 0.27 15.21 0.55
CA GLU A 67 -0.12 16.45 -0.12
C GLU A 67 1.10 17.12 -0.72
N GLU A 68 1.01 17.45 -1.99
CA GLU A 68 1.99 18.33 -2.62
C GLU A 68 1.55 19.77 -2.44
N LYS A 69 2.43 20.56 -1.90
CA LYS A 69 2.24 22.00 -1.88
C LYS A 69 3.11 22.63 -2.96
#